data_e38fe686cce0d266b264087c1b708064
#
_entry.id   e38fe686cce0d266b264087c1b708064
#
_cell.length_a   1.000
_cell.length_b   1.000
_cell.length_c   1.000
_cell.angle_alpha   90.00
_cell.angle_beta   90.00
_cell.angle_gamma   90.00
#
_symmetry.space_group_name_H-M   'P 1'
#
loop_
_entity.id
_entity.type
_entity.pdbx_description
1 polymer ?
#
loop_
_entity_poly.entity_id
_entity_poly.type
_entity_poly.pdbx_seq_one_letter_code
_entity_poly.pdbx_strand_id
1 'polypeptide(L)'
;EDPKMSFTEEESKYANDLIDSINGKLMIKKMTNSLNNFEQNVAKALSDPQVNNFAVSIIASLPHSVEIDKKREIVEDKMSALKHSSMYFGTRGKRYDVDVEVLDVKFIQTSDVYMITTVYANKDIIKFWWRDQPDISDIINGKTIKIRGTVNKHELSKYTNAKETMVNRVKILEI
;
A
#
# COMPACT_ATOMS: atom_id res chain seq x y z
N GLU A 1 -39.93 -17.10 -7.15
CA GLU A 1 -38.97 -16.90 -8.26
C GLU A 1 -37.95 -15.85 -7.78
N ASP A 2 -36.72 -16.28 -7.59
CA ASP A 2 -35.62 -15.34 -7.29
C ASP A 2 -35.45 -14.39 -8.49
N PRO A 3 -35.34 -13.09 -8.27
CA PRO A 3 -35.09 -12.16 -9.36
C PRO A 3 -33.77 -12.54 -10.04
N LYS A 4 -33.83 -12.93 -11.31
CA LYS A 4 -32.65 -13.16 -12.11
C LYS A 4 -31.84 -11.87 -12.12
N MET A 5 -30.73 -11.83 -11.38
CA MET A 5 -29.77 -10.73 -11.50
C MET A 5 -29.26 -10.70 -12.95
N SER A 6 -29.65 -9.68 -13.68
CA SER A 6 -29.10 -9.41 -15.01
C SER A 6 -27.92 -8.48 -14.84
N PHE A 7 -26.74 -8.93 -15.22
CA PHE A 7 -25.55 -8.07 -15.26
C PHE A 7 -25.57 -7.21 -16.54
N THR A 8 -25.13 -5.98 -16.42
CA THR A 8 -24.91 -5.11 -17.57
C THR A 8 -23.72 -5.59 -18.40
N GLU A 9 -23.66 -5.19 -19.69
CA GLU A 9 -22.49 -5.48 -20.52
C GLU A 9 -21.20 -4.90 -19.96
N GLU A 10 -21.27 -3.71 -19.32
CA GLU A 10 -20.14 -3.05 -18.69
C GLU A 10 -19.64 -3.84 -17.48
N GLU A 11 -20.53 -4.34 -16.61
CA GLU A 11 -20.17 -5.18 -15.46
C GLU A 11 -19.55 -6.50 -15.91
N SER A 12 -20.10 -7.12 -16.94
CA SER A 12 -19.57 -8.37 -17.50
C SER A 12 -18.17 -8.15 -18.12
N LYS A 13 -17.98 -7.06 -18.83
CA LYS A 13 -16.69 -6.69 -19.39
C LYS A 13 -15.66 -6.42 -18.30
N TYR A 14 -16.02 -5.63 -17.29
CA TYR A 14 -15.14 -5.36 -16.14
C TYR A 14 -14.70 -6.65 -15.43
N ALA A 15 -15.63 -7.58 -15.19
CA ALA A 15 -15.33 -8.86 -14.55
C ALA A 15 -14.36 -9.71 -15.39
N ASN A 16 -14.57 -9.78 -16.71
CA ASN A 16 -13.69 -10.51 -17.61
C ASN A 16 -12.29 -9.89 -17.68
N ASP A 17 -12.19 -8.57 -17.85
CA ASP A 17 -10.91 -7.86 -17.88
C ASP A 17 -10.13 -8.06 -16.56
N LEU A 18 -10.83 -8.07 -15.41
CA LEU A 18 -10.24 -8.33 -14.10
C LEU A 18 -9.69 -9.77 -14.02
N ILE A 19 -10.48 -10.76 -14.42
CA ILE A 19 -10.11 -12.18 -14.40
C ILE A 19 -8.90 -12.42 -15.31
N ASP A 20 -8.90 -11.86 -16.52
CA ASP A 20 -7.79 -11.99 -17.47
C ASP A 20 -6.50 -11.38 -16.94
N SER A 21 -6.57 -10.20 -16.32
CA SER A 21 -5.44 -9.54 -15.66
C SER A 21 -4.86 -10.39 -14.53
N ILE A 22 -5.73 -10.97 -13.69
CA ILE A 22 -5.31 -11.84 -12.58
C ILE A 22 -4.69 -13.14 -13.12
N ASN A 23 -5.30 -13.79 -14.10
CA ASN A 23 -4.77 -14.99 -14.70
C ASN A 23 -3.37 -14.76 -15.30
N GLY A 24 -3.16 -13.63 -15.96
CA GLY A 24 -1.84 -13.25 -16.49
C GLY A 24 -0.78 -13.16 -15.38
N LYS A 25 -1.09 -12.46 -14.28
CA LYS A 25 -0.19 -12.35 -13.12
C LYS A 25 0.08 -13.72 -12.46
N LEU A 26 -0.97 -14.54 -12.27
CA LEU A 26 -0.84 -15.88 -11.67
C LEU A 26 0.01 -16.82 -12.54
N MET A 27 -0.13 -16.73 -13.86
CA MET A 27 0.64 -17.54 -14.79
C MET A 27 2.14 -17.24 -14.67
N ILE A 28 2.52 -15.96 -14.65
CA ILE A 28 3.92 -15.54 -14.46
C ILE A 28 4.47 -16.05 -13.13
N LYS A 29 3.72 -15.84 -12.03
CA LYS A 29 4.13 -16.29 -10.69
C LYS A 29 4.20 -17.81 -10.57
N LYS A 30 3.34 -18.54 -11.26
CA LYS A 30 3.39 -20.00 -11.35
C LYS A 30 4.66 -20.49 -12.05
N MET A 31 5.05 -19.83 -13.15
CA MET A 31 6.30 -20.16 -13.86
C MET A 31 7.56 -19.90 -13.02
N THR A 32 7.53 -18.88 -12.15
CA THR A 32 8.64 -18.55 -11.26
C THR A 32 8.55 -19.23 -9.88
N ASN A 33 7.57 -20.10 -9.69
CA ASN A 33 7.28 -20.80 -8.42
C ASN A 33 7.17 -19.84 -7.22
N SER A 34 6.57 -18.66 -7.42
CA SER A 34 6.48 -17.57 -6.43
C SER A 34 5.05 -17.28 -5.95
N LEU A 35 4.10 -18.21 -6.18
CA LEU A 35 2.71 -18.08 -5.70
C LEU A 35 2.65 -18.18 -4.17
N ASN A 36 2.05 -17.19 -3.54
CA ASN A 36 1.69 -17.28 -2.12
C ASN A 36 0.39 -18.08 -1.92
N ASN A 37 0.03 -18.39 -0.66
CA ASN A 37 -1.13 -19.20 -0.32
C ASN A 37 -2.46 -18.61 -0.84
N PHE A 38 -2.62 -17.28 -0.81
CA PHE A 38 -3.82 -16.63 -1.33
C PHE A 38 -3.90 -16.77 -2.85
N GLU A 39 -2.82 -16.53 -3.57
CA GLU A 39 -2.72 -16.65 -5.02
C GLU A 39 -2.95 -18.10 -5.50
N GLN A 40 -2.50 -19.11 -4.73
CA GLN A 40 -2.81 -20.52 -5.00
C GLN A 40 -4.32 -20.78 -4.87
N ASN A 41 -4.96 -20.23 -3.86
CA ASN A 41 -6.41 -20.35 -3.66
C ASN A 41 -7.19 -19.63 -4.77
N VAL A 42 -6.73 -18.44 -5.22
CA VAL A 42 -7.32 -17.74 -6.37
C VAL A 42 -7.20 -18.57 -7.63
N ALA A 43 -6.02 -19.11 -7.94
CA ALA A 43 -5.80 -19.95 -9.11
C ALA A 43 -6.71 -21.19 -9.09
N LYS A 44 -6.89 -21.81 -7.92
CA LYS A 44 -7.80 -22.93 -7.74
C LYS A 44 -9.26 -22.51 -7.96
N ALA A 45 -9.71 -21.42 -7.34
CA ALA A 45 -11.07 -20.91 -7.45
C ALA A 45 -11.46 -20.55 -8.89
N LEU A 46 -10.51 -19.98 -9.67
CA LEU A 46 -10.74 -19.62 -11.08
C LEU A 46 -10.69 -20.82 -12.04
N SER A 47 -10.04 -21.91 -11.65
CA SER A 47 -9.92 -23.13 -12.50
C SER A 47 -10.93 -24.21 -12.16
N ASP A 48 -11.65 -24.12 -11.04
CA ASP A 48 -12.61 -25.12 -10.60
C ASP A 48 -13.96 -24.91 -11.34
N PRO A 49 -14.46 -25.89 -12.08
CA PRO A 49 -15.76 -25.79 -12.74
C PRO A 49 -16.94 -25.83 -11.75
N GLN A 50 -16.69 -26.24 -10.51
CA GLN A 50 -17.71 -26.27 -9.46
C GLN A 50 -17.56 -25.07 -8.53
N VAL A 51 -18.53 -24.14 -8.65
CA VAL A 51 -18.58 -22.95 -7.79
C VAL A 51 -19.09 -23.37 -6.39
N ASN A 52 -18.19 -23.34 -5.41
CA ASN A 52 -18.53 -23.53 -4.01
C ASN A 52 -18.43 -22.20 -3.24
N ASN A 53 -18.98 -22.15 -2.01
CA ASN A 53 -18.99 -20.93 -1.20
C ASN A 53 -17.59 -20.33 -0.94
N PHE A 54 -16.58 -21.20 -0.87
CA PHE A 54 -15.18 -20.74 -0.71
C PHE A 54 -14.67 -20.04 -1.98
N ALA A 55 -14.93 -20.63 -3.15
CA ALA A 55 -14.56 -20.02 -4.43
C ALA A 55 -15.29 -18.67 -4.62
N VAL A 56 -16.58 -18.60 -4.29
CA VAL A 56 -17.35 -17.33 -4.34
C VAL A 56 -16.72 -16.27 -3.46
N SER A 57 -16.37 -16.60 -2.22
CA SER A 57 -15.75 -15.63 -1.29
C SER A 57 -14.40 -15.12 -1.80
N ILE A 58 -13.57 -15.99 -2.38
CA ILE A 58 -12.30 -15.61 -2.98
C ILE A 58 -12.52 -14.69 -4.19
N ILE A 59 -13.38 -15.09 -5.11
CA ILE A 59 -13.67 -14.30 -6.32
C ILE A 59 -14.25 -12.93 -5.96
N ALA A 60 -15.15 -12.87 -5.00
CA ALA A 60 -15.72 -11.60 -4.51
C ALA A 60 -14.67 -10.66 -3.88
N SER A 61 -13.56 -11.18 -3.36
CA SER A 61 -12.46 -10.37 -2.79
C SER A 61 -11.47 -9.83 -3.84
N LEU A 62 -11.50 -10.33 -5.07
CA LEU A 62 -10.52 -9.99 -6.11
C LEU A 62 -10.47 -8.49 -6.46
N PRO A 63 -11.60 -7.77 -6.64
CA PRO A 63 -11.56 -6.35 -6.95
C PRO A 63 -10.78 -5.55 -5.90
N HIS A 64 -11.05 -5.82 -4.62
CA HIS A 64 -10.34 -5.18 -3.51
C HIS A 64 -8.86 -5.54 -3.46
N SER A 65 -8.52 -6.81 -3.69
CA SER A 65 -7.12 -7.28 -3.70
C SER A 65 -6.32 -6.61 -4.83
N VAL A 66 -6.90 -6.49 -6.03
CA VAL A 66 -6.24 -5.81 -7.16
C VAL A 66 -6.06 -4.32 -6.91
N GLU A 67 -7.01 -3.67 -6.24
CA GLU A 67 -6.88 -2.26 -5.86
C GLU A 67 -5.74 -2.05 -4.85
N ILE A 68 -5.63 -2.93 -3.84
CA ILE A 68 -4.50 -2.91 -2.89
C ILE A 68 -3.17 -3.12 -3.60
N ASP A 69 -3.08 -4.10 -4.50
CA ASP A 69 -1.85 -4.39 -5.24
C ASP A 69 -1.43 -3.21 -6.12
N LYS A 70 -2.37 -2.57 -6.83
CA LYS A 70 -2.08 -1.35 -7.60
C LYS A 70 -1.56 -0.21 -6.74
N LYS A 71 -2.15 0.01 -5.57
CA LYS A 71 -1.66 1.03 -4.62
C LYS A 71 -0.25 0.71 -4.14
N ARG A 72 0.06 -0.56 -3.86
CA ARG A 72 1.41 -1.01 -3.48
C ARG A 72 2.41 -0.81 -4.61
N GLU A 73 2.09 -1.21 -5.84
CA GLU A 73 2.95 -1.01 -7.01
C GLU A 73 3.31 0.48 -7.18
N ILE A 74 2.35 1.39 -7.07
CA ILE A 74 2.59 2.84 -7.16
C ILE A 74 3.54 3.32 -6.05
N VAL A 75 3.37 2.85 -4.82
CA VAL A 75 4.25 3.21 -3.71
C VAL A 75 5.66 2.65 -3.91
N GLU A 76 5.77 1.39 -4.34
CA GLU A 76 7.06 0.73 -4.62
C GLU A 76 7.82 1.43 -5.75
N ASP A 77 7.14 1.83 -6.83
CA ASP A 77 7.72 2.59 -7.93
C ASP A 77 8.23 3.95 -7.46
N LYS A 78 7.43 4.70 -6.70
CA LYS A 78 7.85 5.97 -6.10
C LYS A 78 9.05 5.79 -5.18
N MET A 79 9.04 4.78 -4.30
CA MET A 79 10.15 4.49 -3.40
C MET A 79 11.41 4.06 -4.14
N SER A 80 11.27 3.30 -5.22
CA SER A 80 12.39 2.88 -6.08
C SER A 80 13.01 4.09 -6.79
N ALA A 81 12.20 5.00 -7.32
CA ALA A 81 12.68 6.25 -7.93
C ALA A 81 13.46 7.13 -6.93
N LEU A 82 13.02 7.14 -5.67
CA LEU A 82 13.66 7.91 -4.60
C LEU A 82 14.96 7.27 -4.06
N LYS A 83 15.22 6.01 -4.37
CA LYS A 83 16.36 5.25 -3.84
C LYS A 83 17.70 5.96 -3.97
N HIS A 84 17.94 6.61 -5.11
CA HIS A 84 19.21 7.26 -5.42
C HIS A 84 19.20 8.77 -5.14
N SER A 85 18.02 9.40 -5.05
CA SER A 85 17.87 10.85 -4.86
C SER A 85 17.66 11.25 -3.41
N SER A 86 17.13 10.34 -2.58
CA SER A 86 16.83 10.64 -1.18
C SER A 86 18.08 10.95 -0.37
N MET A 87 18.00 12.04 0.36
CA MET A 87 19.04 12.48 1.31
C MET A 87 18.47 12.46 2.74
N TYR A 88 19.35 12.59 3.72
CA TYR A 88 18.91 12.72 5.10
C TYR A 88 18.32 14.11 5.33
N PHE A 89 17.09 14.15 5.79
CA PHE A 89 16.42 15.41 6.14
C PHE A 89 16.85 15.91 7.52
N GLY A 90 17.15 17.18 7.61
CA GLY A 90 17.36 17.90 8.86
C GLY A 90 18.56 17.44 9.70
N THR A 91 18.65 17.99 10.90
CA THR A 91 19.72 17.68 11.87
C THR A 91 19.15 16.87 13.03
N ARG A 92 19.80 15.78 13.41
CA ARG A 92 19.41 14.94 14.54
C ARG A 92 19.22 15.76 15.83
N GLY A 93 18.13 15.54 16.52
CA GLY A 93 17.74 16.24 17.75
C GLY A 93 17.05 17.58 17.52
N LYS A 94 17.05 18.14 16.32
CA LYS A 94 16.35 19.39 16.00
C LYS A 94 14.89 19.12 15.59
N ARG A 95 14.05 20.10 15.88
CA ARG A 95 12.61 20.08 15.57
C ARG A 95 12.34 20.94 14.34
N TYR A 96 11.46 20.43 13.46
CA TYR A 96 11.12 21.09 12.20
C TYR A 96 9.61 21.06 11.98
N ASP A 97 9.13 22.10 11.30
CA ASP A 97 7.79 22.15 10.70
C ASP A 97 7.98 22.02 9.20
N VAL A 98 7.36 21.00 8.60
CA VAL A 98 7.54 20.70 7.18
C VAL A 98 6.24 20.19 6.55
N ASP A 99 6.08 20.53 5.28
CA ASP A 99 5.04 19.98 4.43
C ASP A 99 5.57 18.71 3.74
N VAL A 100 4.85 17.59 3.87
CA VAL A 100 5.26 16.30 3.35
C VAL A 100 4.11 15.62 2.62
N GLU A 101 4.39 14.96 1.51
CA GLU A 101 3.44 14.10 0.81
C GLU A 101 3.42 12.72 1.48
N VAL A 102 2.26 12.23 1.86
CA VAL A 102 2.09 10.89 2.42
C VAL A 102 2.06 9.88 1.30
N LEU A 103 3.04 8.97 1.28
CA LEU A 103 3.13 7.90 0.29
C LEU A 103 2.45 6.61 0.75
N ASP A 104 2.59 6.28 2.03
CA ASP A 104 2.10 5.01 2.56
C ASP A 104 1.78 5.13 4.05
N VAL A 105 0.71 4.48 4.46
CA VAL A 105 0.28 4.37 5.86
C VAL A 105 0.06 2.89 6.17
N LYS A 106 0.97 2.30 6.93
CA LYS A 106 0.98 0.88 7.25
C LYS A 106 0.66 0.64 8.72
N PHE A 107 -0.41 -0.10 9.00
CA PHE A 107 -0.72 -0.54 10.35
C PHE A 107 0.15 -1.72 10.77
N ILE A 108 0.77 -1.64 11.94
CA ILE A 108 1.61 -2.69 12.53
C ILE A 108 0.88 -3.29 13.73
N GLN A 109 0.21 -4.41 13.50
CA GLN A 109 -0.62 -5.09 14.50
C GLN A 109 0.11 -5.43 15.79
N THR A 110 1.38 -5.85 15.72
CA THR A 110 2.17 -6.26 16.89
C THR A 110 2.41 -5.13 17.89
N SER A 111 2.35 -3.88 17.45
CA SER A 111 2.65 -2.69 18.26
C SER A 111 1.48 -1.73 18.34
N ASP A 112 0.38 -2.03 17.66
CA ASP A 112 -0.83 -1.18 17.57
C ASP A 112 -0.49 0.27 17.20
N VAL A 113 0.29 0.41 16.12
CA VAL A 113 0.74 1.71 15.63
C VAL A 113 0.73 1.75 14.10
N TYR A 114 0.61 2.95 13.55
CA TYR A 114 0.80 3.21 12.13
C TYR A 114 2.25 3.64 11.86
N MET A 115 2.87 3.03 10.85
CA MET A 115 4.09 3.55 10.24
C MET A 115 3.67 4.42 9.05
N ILE A 116 3.95 5.71 9.13
CA ILE A 116 3.66 6.66 8.06
C ILE A 116 4.95 6.96 7.32
N THR A 117 4.93 6.71 6.00
CA THR A 117 6.03 7.01 5.07
C THR A 117 5.66 8.22 4.25
N THR A 118 6.49 9.24 4.26
CA THR A 118 6.25 10.51 3.57
C THR A 118 7.47 10.92 2.75
N VAL A 119 7.26 11.88 1.84
CA VAL A 119 8.32 12.50 1.05
C VAL A 119 8.29 14.00 1.24
N TYR A 120 9.46 14.57 1.54
CA TYR A 120 9.71 15.99 1.61
C TYR A 120 10.39 16.48 0.32
N ALA A 121 9.91 17.59 -0.24
CA ALA A 121 10.45 18.21 -1.45
C ALA A 121 10.64 17.23 -2.62
N ASN A 122 9.74 16.27 -2.77
CA ASN A 122 9.73 15.22 -3.80
C ASN A 122 11.00 14.33 -3.85
N LYS A 123 11.80 14.28 -2.79
CA LYS A 123 13.04 13.49 -2.80
C LYS A 123 13.41 12.84 -1.48
N ASP A 124 13.19 13.48 -0.34
CA ASP A 124 13.72 13.01 0.94
C ASP A 124 12.67 12.21 1.70
N ILE A 125 12.99 10.97 2.06
CA ILE A 125 12.06 10.08 2.73
C ILE A 125 12.08 10.36 4.22
N ILE A 126 10.90 10.70 4.76
CA ILE A 126 10.66 10.91 6.19
C ILE A 126 9.66 9.89 6.68
N LYS A 127 9.98 9.20 7.78
CA LYS A 127 9.11 8.20 8.41
C LYS A 127 8.85 8.55 9.86
N PHE A 128 7.64 8.24 10.33
CA PHE A 128 7.28 8.40 11.74
C PHE A 128 6.21 7.41 12.17
N TRP A 129 6.12 7.19 13.48
CA TRP A 129 5.11 6.36 14.12
C TRP A 129 3.94 7.22 14.59
N TRP A 130 2.71 6.71 14.43
CA TRP A 130 1.48 7.37 14.83
C TRP A 130 0.54 6.42 15.56
N ARG A 131 -0.09 6.90 16.66
CA ARG A 131 -1.00 6.10 17.49
C ARG A 131 -2.39 6.69 17.68
N ASP A 132 -2.52 8.00 17.54
CA ASP A 132 -3.63 8.74 18.15
C ASP A 132 -4.96 8.67 17.39
N GLN A 133 -4.98 8.11 16.17
CA GLN A 133 -6.21 8.01 15.35
C GLN A 133 -6.23 6.70 14.57
N PRO A 134 -7.20 5.80 14.81
CA PRO A 134 -7.28 4.51 14.15
C PRO A 134 -7.52 4.62 12.62
N ASP A 135 -8.26 5.64 12.16
CA ASP A 135 -8.62 5.80 10.75
C ASP A 135 -7.71 6.78 10.01
N ILE A 136 -6.50 7.01 10.52
CA ILE A 136 -5.58 8.01 9.96
C ILE A 136 -5.22 7.72 8.49
N SER A 137 -5.17 6.44 8.09
CA SER A 137 -4.87 6.04 6.72
C SER A 137 -5.84 6.63 5.70
N ASP A 138 -7.13 6.62 6.01
CA ASP A 138 -8.18 7.12 5.12
C ASP A 138 -8.18 8.65 5.03
N ILE A 139 -7.66 9.29 6.08
CA ILE A 139 -7.63 10.76 6.19
C ILE A 139 -6.45 11.34 5.42
N ILE A 140 -5.24 10.76 5.54
CA ILE A 140 -4.00 11.39 5.06
C ILE A 140 -3.35 10.71 3.86
N ASN A 141 -3.70 9.46 3.54
CA ASN A 141 -3.01 8.71 2.49
C ASN A 141 -3.10 9.42 1.12
N GLY A 142 -1.95 9.64 0.48
CA GLY A 142 -1.85 10.35 -0.79
C GLY A 142 -2.01 11.87 -0.72
N LYS A 143 -2.12 12.46 0.48
CA LYS A 143 -2.24 13.91 0.67
C LYS A 143 -0.91 14.54 1.09
N THR A 144 -0.82 15.85 0.88
CA THR A 144 0.22 16.68 1.51
C THR A 144 -0.28 17.13 2.87
N ILE A 145 0.51 16.88 3.89
CA ILE A 145 0.22 17.25 5.27
C ILE A 145 1.37 18.08 5.84
N LYS A 146 1.04 18.97 6.76
CA LYS A 146 2.05 19.71 7.52
C LYS A 146 2.28 19.03 8.86
N ILE A 147 3.53 18.65 9.09
CA ILE A 147 3.92 18.00 10.35
C ILE A 147 4.94 18.83 11.12
N ARG A 148 4.87 18.71 12.45
CA ARG A 148 5.91 19.19 13.36
C ARG A 148 6.53 17.99 14.06
N GLY A 149 7.84 17.80 13.93
CA GLY A 149 8.50 16.64 14.53
C GLY A 149 9.97 16.88 14.82
N THR A 150 10.56 15.99 15.62
CA THR A 150 11.99 16.04 15.98
C THR A 150 12.71 14.94 15.23
N VAL A 151 13.79 15.27 14.50
CA VAL A 151 14.64 14.27 13.83
C VAL A 151 15.28 13.38 14.88
N ASN A 152 14.95 12.09 14.84
CA ASN A 152 15.44 11.09 15.78
C ASN A 152 16.71 10.42 15.29
N LYS A 153 16.66 9.85 14.08
CA LYS A 153 17.79 9.16 13.48
C LYS A 153 17.77 9.24 11.96
N HIS A 154 18.95 9.07 11.37
CA HIS A 154 19.16 8.85 9.96
C HIS A 154 19.55 7.38 9.77
N GLU A 155 18.93 6.70 8.81
CA GLU A 155 19.19 5.29 8.53
C GLU A 155 19.07 4.98 7.04
N LEU A 156 19.62 3.83 6.64
CA LEU A 156 19.37 3.26 5.33
C LEU A 156 18.19 2.31 5.42
N SER A 157 17.28 2.39 4.48
CA SER A 157 16.19 1.44 4.36
C SER A 157 16.73 0.02 4.20
N LYS A 158 16.20 -0.91 5.00
CA LYS A 158 16.59 -2.32 4.91
C LYS A 158 16.15 -2.98 3.59
N TYR A 159 15.16 -2.40 2.91
CA TYR A 159 14.57 -2.97 1.71
C TYR A 159 15.10 -2.31 0.43
N THR A 160 15.26 -1.00 0.44
CA THR A 160 15.61 -0.23 -0.76
C THR A 160 17.02 0.36 -0.73
N ASN A 161 17.72 0.36 0.41
CA ASN A 161 18.97 1.10 0.66
C ASN A 161 18.85 2.63 0.44
N ALA A 162 17.63 3.17 0.35
CA ALA A 162 17.41 4.60 0.32
C ALA A 162 17.76 5.24 1.67
N LYS A 163 18.23 6.47 1.67
CA LYS A 163 18.42 7.26 2.89
C LYS A 163 17.08 7.68 3.45
N GLU A 164 16.81 7.37 4.70
CA GLU A 164 15.55 7.65 5.38
C GLU A 164 15.80 8.41 6.69
N THR A 165 14.91 9.33 7.00
CA THR A 165 14.94 10.08 8.26
C THR A 165 13.76 9.67 9.12
N MET A 166 14.04 9.13 10.32
CA MET A 166 13.01 8.85 11.32
C MET A 166 12.78 10.08 12.18
N VAL A 167 11.51 10.46 12.29
CA VAL A 167 11.07 11.60 13.10
C VAL A 167 10.19 11.09 14.24
N ASN A 168 10.34 11.67 15.43
CA ASN A 168 9.52 11.36 16.59
C ASN A 168 8.79 12.60 17.11
N ARG A 169 7.89 12.40 18.09
CA ARG A 169 7.07 13.48 18.71
C ARG A 169 6.33 14.29 17.65
N VAL A 170 5.82 13.59 16.66
CA VAL A 170 5.14 14.20 15.53
C VAL A 170 3.78 14.72 15.95
N LYS A 171 3.42 15.92 15.47
CA LYS A 171 2.06 16.48 15.47
C LYS A 171 1.71 16.80 14.02
N ILE A 172 0.54 16.39 13.58
CA ILE A 172 -0.04 16.85 12.30
C ILE A 172 -0.67 18.20 12.59
N LEU A 173 -0.25 19.22 11.86
CA LEU A 173 -0.70 20.60 12.04
C LEU A 173 -1.82 20.94 11.07
N GLU A 174 -1.72 20.44 9.82
CA GLU A 174 -2.66 20.71 8.73
C GLU A 174 -2.75 19.47 7.83
N ILE A 175 -3.93 19.23 7.25
CA ILE A 175 -4.23 18.12 6.33
C ILE A 175 -4.79 18.68 5.02
#